data_1e5088099cb8a6aab376d5abed908ec7
#
_entry.id   1e5088099cb8a6aab376d5abed908ec7
#
_cell.length_a   1.000
_cell.length_b   1.000
_cell.length_c   1.000
_cell.angle_alpha   90.00
_cell.angle_beta   90.00
_cell.angle_gamma   90.00
#
_symmetry.space_group_name_H-M   'P 1'
#
loop_
_entity.id
_entity.type
_entity.pdbx_description
1 polymer ?
#
loop_
_entity_poly.entity_id
_entity_poly.type
_entity_poly.pdbx_seq_one_letter_code
_entity_poly.pdbx_strand_id
1 'polypeptide(L)'
;REKLNTFRSRVYEGEDFKMLATLYSDDPGSARKGGELGFVSRGDLVPEFERAAFKLKAGEISEVVESQYGYHIIQLIERRGEQINVRHILLKLKVSSTQLYKAKLKIDKISEEIKNKEITFDEAIQKYSDDESKNNSGLLLNPNTMSTKNIIEDMSPSLQLILEKLSSGDISEPAIMKLANETDAYRILRVNNRIDAHKANLEDDFSIIKEMALNFKKQQEQSSWINKTIDRTYIKINDNISDCNFNNKWKK
;
A
#
# COMPACT_ATOMS: atom_id res chain seq x y z
N ARG A 1 12.38 19.18 0.13
CA ARG A 1 11.44 20.30 -0.09
C ARG A 1 12.11 21.42 -0.91
N GLU A 2 13.28 21.91 -0.51
CA GLU A 2 13.99 23.00 -1.22
C GLU A 2 14.20 22.71 -2.71
N LYS A 3 14.67 21.49 -3.04
CA LYS A 3 14.88 21.09 -4.44
C LYS A 3 13.59 21.15 -5.29
N LEU A 4 12.44 20.77 -4.73
CA LEU A 4 11.14 20.89 -5.43
C LEU A 4 10.68 22.34 -5.57
N ASN A 5 10.94 23.18 -4.57
CA ASN A 5 10.70 24.61 -4.67
C ASN A 5 11.55 25.24 -5.79
N THR A 6 12.82 24.82 -5.90
CA THR A 6 13.68 25.24 -7.02
C THR A 6 13.10 24.81 -8.37
N PHE A 7 12.61 23.57 -8.51
CA PHE A 7 11.97 23.12 -9.76
C PHE A 7 10.71 23.93 -10.07
N ARG A 8 9.90 24.21 -9.04
CA ARG A 8 8.71 25.04 -9.20
C ARG A 8 9.06 26.45 -9.71
N SER A 9 10.07 27.10 -9.13
CA SER A 9 10.57 28.41 -9.60
C SER A 9 11.04 28.35 -11.06
N ARG A 10 11.81 27.35 -11.43
CA ARG A 10 12.30 27.15 -12.81
C ARG A 10 11.16 27.01 -13.81
N VAL A 11 10.06 26.32 -13.43
CA VAL A 11 8.88 26.24 -14.32
C VAL A 11 8.18 27.58 -14.45
N TYR A 12 8.07 28.39 -13.37
CA TYR A 12 7.55 29.75 -13.47
C TYR A 12 8.43 30.68 -14.30
N GLU A 13 9.74 30.42 -14.38
CA GLU A 13 10.70 31.12 -15.24
C GLU A 13 10.67 30.63 -16.70
N GLY A 14 9.80 29.66 -17.02
CA GLY A 14 9.56 29.18 -18.39
C GLY A 14 10.19 27.84 -18.75
N GLU A 15 10.81 27.14 -17.80
CA GLU A 15 11.31 25.80 -18.07
C GLU A 15 10.17 24.76 -18.16
N ASP A 16 10.34 23.79 -19.05
CA ASP A 16 9.30 22.77 -19.26
C ASP A 16 9.21 21.78 -18.06
N PHE A 17 8.06 21.78 -17.40
CA PHE A 17 7.76 20.83 -16.33
C PHE A 17 7.97 19.38 -16.74
N LYS A 18 7.60 19.03 -17.98
CA LYS A 18 7.73 17.69 -18.53
C LYS A 18 9.20 17.25 -18.59
N MET A 19 10.09 18.17 -19.00
CA MET A 19 11.52 17.91 -19.02
C MET A 19 12.08 17.69 -17.61
N LEU A 20 11.70 18.55 -16.66
CA LEU A 20 12.10 18.40 -15.24
C LEU A 20 11.59 17.08 -14.65
N ALA A 21 10.36 16.68 -14.93
CA ALA A 21 9.81 15.42 -14.46
C ALA A 21 10.59 14.22 -15.02
N THR A 22 10.91 14.26 -16.32
CA THR A 22 11.68 13.17 -16.96
C THR A 22 13.08 13.02 -16.38
N LEU A 23 13.73 14.15 -16.05
CA LEU A 23 15.12 14.15 -15.56
C LEU A 23 15.24 13.89 -14.06
N TYR A 24 14.27 14.31 -13.27
CA TYR A 24 14.44 14.40 -11.82
C TYR A 24 13.39 13.68 -10.99
N SER A 25 12.27 13.22 -11.59
CA SER A 25 11.25 12.51 -10.82
C SER A 25 11.71 11.11 -10.44
N ASP A 26 11.55 10.78 -9.15
CA ASP A 26 11.77 9.43 -8.61
C ASP A 26 10.55 8.50 -8.82
N ASP A 27 9.53 8.93 -9.61
CA ASP A 27 8.39 8.08 -9.98
C ASP A 27 8.63 7.37 -11.33
N PRO A 28 8.99 6.08 -11.34
CA PRO A 28 9.30 5.36 -12.58
C PRO A 28 8.07 5.18 -13.49
N GLY A 29 6.87 5.27 -12.94
CA GLY A 29 5.60 5.08 -13.68
C GLY A 29 5.28 6.26 -14.59
N SER A 30 5.55 7.48 -14.14
CA SER A 30 5.20 8.69 -14.87
C SER A 30 6.40 9.49 -15.39
N ALA A 31 7.59 9.36 -14.80
CA ALA A 31 8.77 10.16 -15.17
C ALA A 31 9.04 10.14 -16.69
N ARG A 32 9.05 8.95 -17.31
CA ARG A 32 9.28 8.77 -18.76
C ARG A 32 8.21 9.43 -19.64
N LYS A 33 7.02 9.70 -19.07
CA LYS A 33 5.91 10.40 -19.71
C LYS A 33 5.86 11.89 -19.32
N GLY A 34 6.96 12.42 -18.77
CA GLY A 34 7.04 13.80 -18.28
C GLY A 34 6.19 14.05 -17.04
N GLY A 35 6.01 13.04 -16.20
CA GLY A 35 5.25 13.09 -14.96
C GLY A 35 3.74 12.94 -15.11
N GLU A 36 3.22 12.72 -16.32
CA GLU A 36 1.79 12.66 -16.61
C GLU A 36 1.15 11.36 -16.11
N LEU A 37 0.06 11.51 -15.35
CA LEU A 37 -0.74 10.40 -14.81
C LEU A 37 -1.97 10.05 -15.66
N GLY A 38 -2.34 10.94 -16.61
CA GLY A 38 -3.58 10.85 -17.35
C GLY A 38 -4.78 11.36 -16.55
N PHE A 39 -5.99 11.08 -17.06
CA PHE A 39 -7.22 11.47 -16.37
C PHE A 39 -7.49 10.58 -15.17
N VAL A 40 -7.68 11.18 -14.01
CA VAL A 40 -7.97 10.55 -12.73
C VAL A 40 -9.23 11.13 -12.10
N SER A 41 -9.96 10.30 -11.38
CA SER A 41 -11.15 10.67 -10.62
C SER A 41 -10.81 10.81 -9.13
N ARG A 42 -11.76 11.32 -8.33
CA ARG A 42 -11.63 11.29 -6.88
C ARG A 42 -11.58 9.86 -6.37
N GLY A 43 -10.66 9.60 -5.42
CA GLY A 43 -10.41 8.28 -4.86
C GLY A 43 -9.32 7.46 -5.57
N ASP A 44 -8.83 7.92 -6.75
CA ASP A 44 -7.77 7.23 -7.50
C ASP A 44 -6.37 7.54 -6.96
N LEU A 45 -6.22 8.62 -6.19
CA LEU A 45 -4.94 9.13 -5.71
C LEU A 45 -4.89 9.20 -4.19
N VAL A 46 -3.69 9.22 -3.62
CA VAL A 46 -3.54 9.40 -2.17
C VAL A 46 -4.13 10.75 -1.70
N PRO A 47 -4.74 10.80 -0.50
CA PRO A 47 -5.57 11.93 -0.07
C PRO A 47 -4.86 13.29 -0.10
N GLU A 48 -3.57 13.34 0.26
CA GLU A 48 -2.79 14.57 0.30
C GLU A 48 -2.56 15.12 -1.11
N PHE A 49 -2.21 14.23 -2.04
CA PHE A 49 -2.00 14.55 -3.44
C PHE A 49 -3.32 14.98 -4.09
N GLU A 50 -4.39 14.20 -3.87
CA GLU A 50 -5.71 14.49 -4.41
C GLU A 50 -6.22 15.86 -3.97
N ARG A 51 -6.15 16.17 -2.67
CA ARG A 51 -6.55 17.46 -2.12
C ARG A 51 -5.84 18.63 -2.80
N ALA A 52 -4.55 18.49 -3.06
CA ALA A 52 -3.78 19.54 -3.74
C ALA A 52 -4.15 19.63 -5.23
N ALA A 53 -4.17 18.49 -5.94
CA ALA A 53 -4.42 18.42 -7.37
C ALA A 53 -5.79 19.00 -7.76
N PHE A 54 -6.85 18.63 -7.01
CA PHE A 54 -8.21 19.09 -7.32
C PHE A 54 -8.47 20.57 -7.02
N LYS A 55 -7.60 21.25 -6.25
CA LYS A 55 -7.68 22.71 -6.01
C LYS A 55 -7.07 23.54 -7.13
N LEU A 56 -6.21 22.95 -7.96
CA LEU A 56 -5.49 23.66 -9.00
C LEU A 56 -6.40 24.09 -10.16
N LYS A 57 -6.05 25.20 -10.78
CA LYS A 57 -6.55 25.61 -12.10
C LYS A 57 -5.64 25.05 -13.20
N ALA A 58 -6.18 24.93 -14.42
CA ALA A 58 -5.39 24.46 -15.56
C ALA A 58 -4.13 25.32 -15.75
N GLY A 59 -2.98 24.66 -15.86
CA GLY A 59 -1.65 25.28 -15.94
C GLY A 59 -1.00 25.58 -14.58
N GLU A 60 -1.74 25.60 -13.49
CA GLU A 60 -1.24 25.93 -12.15
C GLU A 60 -0.40 24.79 -11.56
N ILE A 61 0.61 25.16 -10.76
CA ILE A 61 1.51 24.23 -10.05
C ILE A 61 1.26 24.36 -8.54
N SER A 62 1.13 23.21 -7.88
CA SER A 62 0.92 23.15 -6.43
C SER A 62 2.13 23.68 -5.64
N GLU A 63 1.90 23.99 -4.38
CA GLU A 63 2.96 23.96 -3.37
C GLU A 63 3.53 22.54 -3.24
N VAL A 64 4.64 22.39 -2.49
CA VAL A 64 5.21 21.08 -2.21
C VAL A 64 4.27 20.29 -1.30
N VAL A 65 3.76 19.18 -1.82
CA VAL A 65 2.85 18.26 -1.14
C VAL A 65 3.66 17.09 -0.57
N GLU A 66 3.44 16.77 0.67
CA GLU A 66 4.02 15.58 1.33
C GLU A 66 3.00 14.45 1.34
N SER A 67 3.45 13.24 0.98
CA SER A 67 2.66 12.01 1.04
C SER A 67 3.52 10.85 1.56
N GLN A 68 2.94 9.69 1.76
CA GLN A 68 3.68 8.48 2.13
C GLN A 68 4.77 8.08 1.11
N TYR A 69 4.69 8.53 -0.14
CA TYR A 69 5.69 8.24 -1.19
C TYR A 69 6.83 9.25 -1.25
N GLY A 70 6.72 10.39 -0.57
CA GLY A 70 7.71 11.46 -0.57
C GLY A 70 7.09 12.82 -0.81
N TYR A 71 7.87 13.71 -1.41
CA TYR A 71 7.46 15.08 -1.72
C TYR A 71 7.12 15.23 -3.19
N HIS A 72 6.04 15.94 -3.49
CA HIS A 72 5.53 16.15 -4.84
C HIS A 72 5.37 17.64 -5.14
N ILE A 73 5.55 18.03 -6.39
CA ILE A 73 4.89 19.18 -7.00
C ILE A 73 4.01 18.67 -8.13
N ILE A 74 2.83 19.26 -8.26
CA ILE A 74 1.76 18.78 -9.15
C ILE A 74 1.36 19.91 -10.06
N GLN A 75 1.20 19.65 -11.35
CA GLN A 75 0.63 20.60 -12.29
C GLN A 75 -0.65 20.04 -12.88
N LEU A 76 -1.72 20.83 -12.84
CA LEU A 76 -2.96 20.51 -13.55
C LEU A 76 -2.80 20.85 -15.03
N ILE A 77 -2.94 19.85 -15.89
CA ILE A 77 -2.92 20.03 -17.35
C ILE A 77 -4.30 20.44 -17.84
N GLU A 78 -5.31 19.63 -17.48
CA GLU A 78 -6.67 19.78 -18.00
C GLU A 78 -7.69 19.25 -16.99
N ARG A 79 -8.91 19.81 -17.02
CA ARG A 79 -10.07 19.32 -16.25
C ARG A 79 -11.20 18.97 -17.20
N ARG A 80 -11.81 17.79 -17.02
CA ARG A 80 -12.99 17.32 -17.76
C ARG A 80 -14.07 16.86 -16.77
N GLY A 81 -15.02 17.72 -16.50
CA GLY A 81 -16.04 17.44 -15.48
C GLY A 81 -15.41 17.14 -14.13
N GLU A 82 -15.68 15.94 -13.61
CA GLU A 82 -15.13 15.47 -12.32
C GLU A 82 -13.73 14.85 -12.43
N GLN A 83 -13.16 14.73 -13.64
CA GLN A 83 -11.83 14.19 -13.86
C GLN A 83 -10.80 15.29 -14.09
N ILE A 84 -9.58 15.03 -13.65
CA ILE A 84 -8.42 15.91 -13.88
C ILE A 84 -7.30 15.12 -14.54
N ASN A 85 -6.63 15.75 -15.52
CA ASN A 85 -5.35 15.27 -16.03
C ASN A 85 -4.24 16.08 -15.37
N VAL A 86 -3.34 15.40 -14.67
CA VAL A 86 -2.25 16.00 -13.91
C VAL A 86 -0.91 15.37 -14.27
N ARG A 87 0.14 16.15 -14.04
CA ARG A 87 1.52 15.66 -14.03
C ARG A 87 2.20 16.07 -12.74
N HIS A 88 3.19 15.29 -12.32
CA HIS A 88 3.90 15.53 -11.08
C HIS A 88 5.40 15.25 -11.17
N ILE A 89 6.13 15.80 -10.24
CA ILE A 89 7.51 15.44 -9.93
C ILE A 89 7.52 14.92 -8.50
N LEU A 90 7.92 13.67 -8.33
CA LEU A 90 8.12 13.03 -7.03
C LEU A 90 9.60 13.05 -6.68
N LEU A 91 9.95 13.47 -5.46
CA LEU A 91 11.23 13.21 -4.86
C LEU A 91 11.04 12.35 -3.60
N LYS A 92 11.59 11.14 -3.64
CA LYS A 92 11.59 10.22 -2.50
C LYS A 92 12.60 10.67 -1.46
N LEU A 93 12.28 10.44 -0.18
CA LEU A 93 13.25 10.62 0.89
C LEU A 93 14.30 9.50 0.79
N LYS A 94 15.53 9.87 0.49
CA LYS A 94 16.66 8.92 0.51
C LYS A 94 17.30 8.98 1.90
N VAL A 95 17.23 7.89 2.63
CA VAL A 95 17.99 7.76 3.88
C VAL A 95 19.46 7.59 3.54
N SER A 96 20.31 8.45 4.11
CA SER A 96 21.75 8.33 3.94
C SER A 96 22.29 7.11 4.68
N SER A 97 23.38 6.52 4.21
CA SER A 97 24.06 5.41 4.89
C SER A 97 24.38 5.74 6.36
N THR A 98 24.72 6.99 6.63
CA THR A 98 24.98 7.47 7.99
C THR A 98 23.73 7.45 8.87
N GLN A 99 22.57 7.85 8.33
CA GLN A 99 21.29 7.80 9.05
C GLN A 99 20.85 6.36 9.30
N LEU A 100 21.00 5.50 8.29
CA LEU A 100 20.69 4.08 8.42
C LEU A 100 21.57 3.39 9.47
N TYR A 101 22.87 3.73 9.49
CA TYR A 101 23.80 3.25 10.53
C TYR A 101 23.40 3.71 11.92
N LYS A 102 23.03 4.99 12.10
CA LYS A 102 22.53 5.50 13.38
C LYS A 102 21.23 4.78 13.81
N ALA A 103 20.33 4.51 12.88
CA ALA A 103 19.11 3.74 13.15
C ALA A 103 19.46 2.32 13.60
N LYS A 104 20.45 1.68 12.95
CA LYS A 104 20.95 0.36 13.37
C LYS A 104 21.47 0.37 14.80
N LEU A 105 22.37 1.29 15.14
CA LEU A 105 22.90 1.39 16.50
C LEU A 105 21.78 1.61 17.55
N LYS A 106 20.78 2.43 17.20
CA LYS A 106 19.64 2.69 18.10
C LYS A 106 18.83 1.42 18.34
N ILE A 107 18.51 0.68 17.28
CA ILE A 107 17.69 -0.54 17.41
C ILE A 107 18.46 -1.70 18.05
N ASP A 108 19.76 -1.81 17.79
CA ASP A 108 20.63 -2.78 18.47
C ASP A 108 20.60 -2.55 19.99
N LYS A 109 20.74 -1.29 20.44
CA LYS A 109 20.64 -0.93 21.85
C LYS A 109 19.27 -1.26 22.45
N ILE A 110 18.17 -0.95 21.73
CA ILE A 110 16.81 -1.31 22.17
C ILE A 110 16.66 -2.83 22.30
N SER A 111 17.20 -3.58 21.35
CA SER A 111 17.21 -5.06 21.41
C SER A 111 17.93 -5.58 22.66
N GLU A 112 19.06 -4.98 23.01
CA GLU A 112 19.80 -5.32 24.23
C GLU A 112 19.02 -4.97 25.51
N GLU A 113 18.40 -3.78 25.59
CA GLU A 113 17.56 -3.38 26.72
C GLU A 113 16.40 -4.37 26.95
N ILE A 114 15.78 -4.87 25.85
CA ILE A 114 14.72 -5.87 25.92
C ILE A 114 15.27 -7.23 26.37
N LYS A 115 16.40 -7.70 25.79
CA LYS A 115 17.04 -8.98 26.14
C LYS A 115 17.47 -9.01 27.61
N ASN A 116 17.98 -7.90 28.11
CA ASN A 116 18.37 -7.73 29.51
C ASN A 116 17.19 -7.55 30.46
N LYS A 117 15.94 -7.49 29.93
CA LYS A 117 14.72 -7.24 30.70
C LYS A 117 14.70 -5.88 31.42
N GLU A 118 15.46 -4.90 30.92
CA GLU A 118 15.44 -3.52 31.41
C GLU A 118 14.14 -2.82 31.02
N ILE A 119 13.60 -3.16 29.87
CA ILE A 119 12.28 -2.74 29.37
C ILE A 119 11.54 -3.93 28.78
N THR A 120 10.22 -3.90 28.83
CA THR A 120 9.38 -4.87 28.12
C THR A 120 9.29 -4.52 26.63
N PHE A 121 8.93 -5.50 25.79
CA PHE A 121 8.72 -5.26 24.37
C PHE A 121 7.60 -4.23 24.13
N ASP A 122 6.53 -4.27 24.94
CA ASP A 122 5.39 -3.35 24.84
C ASP A 122 5.79 -1.91 25.22
N GLU A 123 6.62 -1.73 26.26
CA GLU A 123 7.20 -0.43 26.60
C GLU A 123 8.12 0.09 25.49
N ALA A 124 8.92 -0.81 24.87
CA ALA A 124 9.77 -0.43 23.75
C ALA A 124 8.96 0.06 22.56
N ILE A 125 7.82 -0.58 22.22
CA ILE A 125 6.90 -0.11 21.20
C ILE A 125 6.43 1.31 21.51
N GLN A 126 5.93 1.54 22.72
CA GLN A 126 5.39 2.85 23.10
C GLN A 126 6.44 3.96 23.11
N LYS A 127 7.66 3.63 23.49
CA LYS A 127 8.74 4.62 23.64
C LYS A 127 9.47 4.91 22.32
N TYR A 128 9.71 3.89 21.50
CA TYR A 128 10.66 3.96 20.40
C TYR A 128 10.07 3.71 19.01
N SER A 129 8.88 3.08 18.90
CA SER A 129 8.32 2.76 17.59
C SER A 129 7.84 4.02 16.87
N ASP A 130 8.24 4.14 15.60
CA ASP A 130 7.75 5.14 14.65
C ASP A 130 6.70 4.55 13.70
N ASP A 131 6.37 3.25 13.83
CA ASP A 131 5.39 2.55 13.00
C ASP A 131 3.95 2.87 13.41
N GLU A 132 3.03 2.92 12.44
CA GLU A 132 1.61 3.21 12.69
C GLU A 132 0.95 2.17 13.60
N SER A 133 1.43 0.92 13.57
CA SER A 133 0.97 -0.16 14.46
C SER A 133 1.18 0.13 15.95
N LYS A 134 2.02 1.12 16.29
CA LYS A 134 2.18 1.62 17.66
C LYS A 134 0.83 1.92 18.34
N ASN A 135 -0.12 2.50 17.59
CA ASN A 135 -1.46 2.82 18.08
C ASN A 135 -2.32 1.56 18.36
N ASN A 136 -1.91 0.41 17.83
CA ASN A 136 -2.52 -0.89 18.04
C ASN A 136 -1.56 -1.84 18.79
N SER A 137 -0.81 -1.32 19.76
CA SER A 137 0.15 -2.09 20.56
C SER A 137 1.19 -2.86 19.74
N GLY A 138 1.53 -2.36 18.54
CA GLY A 138 2.49 -2.97 17.64
C GLY A 138 2.00 -4.24 16.92
N LEU A 139 0.70 -4.54 16.99
CA LEU A 139 0.15 -5.74 16.34
C LEU A 139 0.12 -5.59 14.83
N LEU A 140 0.70 -6.55 14.14
CA LEU A 140 0.66 -6.64 12.68
C LEU A 140 -0.71 -7.18 12.24
N LEU A 141 -1.50 -6.33 11.59
CA LEU A 141 -2.80 -6.72 11.05
C LEU A 141 -2.65 -7.29 9.64
N ASN A 142 -3.39 -8.35 9.36
CA ASN A 142 -3.55 -8.86 8.01
C ASN A 142 -4.40 -7.86 7.20
N PRO A 143 -3.89 -7.31 6.08
CA PRO A 143 -4.59 -6.26 5.33
C PRO A 143 -5.92 -6.71 4.71
N ASN A 144 -6.08 -8.02 4.49
CA ASN A 144 -7.28 -8.57 3.86
C ASN A 144 -8.38 -8.88 4.87
N THR A 145 -8.01 -9.37 6.05
CA THR A 145 -8.96 -9.86 7.06
C THR A 145 -9.07 -8.94 8.27
N MET A 146 -8.18 -7.95 8.40
CA MET A 146 -8.03 -7.08 9.58
C MET A 146 -7.84 -7.87 10.90
N SER A 147 -7.46 -9.13 10.79
CA SER A 147 -7.13 -10.01 11.92
C SER A 147 -5.67 -9.87 12.32
N THR A 148 -5.37 -10.15 13.59
CA THR A 148 -4.00 -10.28 14.09
C THR A 148 -3.37 -11.65 13.77
N LYS A 149 -4.17 -12.58 13.25
CA LYS A 149 -3.69 -13.87 12.75
C LYS A 149 -3.21 -13.70 11.31
N ASN A 150 -1.97 -14.05 11.07
CA ASN A 150 -1.33 -13.94 9.77
C ASN A 150 -0.80 -15.31 9.33
N ILE A 151 -0.97 -15.63 8.06
CA ILE A 151 -0.43 -16.82 7.42
C ILE A 151 1.00 -16.49 6.99
N ILE A 152 1.98 -17.28 7.42
CA ILE A 152 3.41 -17.02 7.16
C ILE A 152 3.69 -17.01 5.66
N GLU A 153 3.08 -17.92 4.91
CA GLU A 153 3.24 -18.06 3.45
C GLU A 153 2.76 -16.84 2.66
N ASP A 154 1.82 -16.07 3.20
CA ASP A 154 1.30 -14.85 2.59
C ASP A 154 2.17 -13.62 2.86
N MET A 155 3.15 -13.75 3.74
CA MET A 155 4.06 -12.67 4.10
C MET A 155 5.20 -12.49 3.10
N SER A 156 5.88 -11.34 3.15
CA SER A 156 7.09 -11.14 2.35
C SER A 156 8.18 -12.16 2.69
N PRO A 157 8.99 -12.60 1.71
CA PRO A 157 10.05 -13.60 1.93
C PRO A 157 11.00 -13.23 3.07
N SER A 158 11.30 -11.94 3.24
CA SER A 158 12.15 -11.46 4.34
C SER A 158 11.53 -11.65 5.72
N LEU A 159 10.19 -11.53 5.82
CA LEU A 159 9.46 -11.83 7.06
C LEU A 159 9.41 -13.33 7.33
N GLN A 160 9.13 -14.14 6.31
CA GLN A 160 9.09 -15.60 6.44
C GLN A 160 10.39 -16.12 7.04
N LEU A 161 11.55 -15.73 6.48
CA LEU A 161 12.87 -16.14 6.97
C LEU A 161 13.16 -15.78 8.43
N ILE A 162 12.58 -14.68 8.92
CA ILE A 162 12.73 -14.27 10.32
C ILE A 162 11.79 -15.12 11.20
N LEU A 163 10.52 -15.22 10.80
CA LEU A 163 9.49 -15.87 11.60
C LEU A 163 9.64 -17.38 11.68
N GLU A 164 10.21 -18.05 10.66
CA GLU A 164 10.51 -19.47 10.68
C GLU A 164 11.42 -19.88 11.84
N LYS A 165 12.29 -19.00 12.28
CA LYS A 165 13.27 -19.24 13.35
C LYS A 165 12.74 -18.93 14.74
N LEU A 166 11.54 -18.37 14.85
CA LEU A 166 10.99 -17.90 16.11
C LEU A 166 9.85 -18.80 16.60
N SER A 167 9.84 -19.10 17.87
CA SER A 167 8.75 -19.75 18.59
C SER A 167 7.83 -18.73 19.26
N SER A 168 6.71 -19.20 19.82
CA SER A 168 5.81 -18.34 20.61
C SER A 168 6.56 -17.69 21.78
N GLY A 169 6.46 -16.39 21.90
CA GLY A 169 7.14 -15.57 22.90
C GLY A 169 8.51 -15.06 22.47
N ASP A 170 9.10 -15.60 21.40
CA ASP A 170 10.43 -15.19 20.96
C ASP A 170 10.42 -13.80 20.31
N ILE A 171 11.56 -13.12 20.43
CA ILE A 171 11.84 -11.81 19.87
C ILE A 171 12.97 -11.95 18.85
N SER A 172 12.79 -11.36 17.67
CA SER A 172 13.79 -11.41 16.60
C SER A 172 14.99 -10.52 16.91
N GLU A 173 16.11 -10.82 16.26
CA GLU A 173 17.19 -9.84 16.09
C GLU A 173 16.71 -8.64 15.25
N PRO A 174 17.35 -7.47 15.38
CA PRO A 174 17.09 -6.34 14.50
C PRO A 174 17.28 -6.71 13.03
N ALA A 175 16.25 -6.47 12.23
CA ALA A 175 16.23 -6.81 10.81
C ALA A 175 15.90 -5.59 9.95
N ILE A 176 16.55 -5.49 8.80
CA ILE A 176 16.25 -4.46 7.81
C ILE A 176 14.93 -4.74 7.12
N MET A 177 14.18 -3.69 6.83
CA MET A 177 12.94 -3.74 6.08
C MET A 177 12.86 -2.59 5.08
N LYS A 178 11.99 -2.73 4.09
CA LYS A 178 11.61 -1.64 3.21
C LYS A 178 10.23 -1.11 3.60
N LEU A 179 10.13 0.20 3.73
CA LEU A 179 8.86 0.90 3.90
C LEU A 179 8.12 1.01 2.54
N ALA A 180 6.86 1.43 2.57
CA ALA A 180 6.05 1.61 1.36
C ALA A 180 6.66 2.61 0.36
N ASN A 181 7.44 3.57 0.83
CA ASN A 181 8.20 4.53 0.02
C ASN A 181 9.57 4.02 -0.45
N GLU A 182 9.84 2.70 -0.33
CA GLU A 182 11.11 2.03 -0.62
C GLU A 182 12.30 2.47 0.26
N THR A 183 12.04 3.23 1.32
CA THR A 183 13.07 3.63 2.28
C THR A 183 13.45 2.46 3.17
N ASP A 184 14.75 2.29 3.42
CA ASP A 184 15.26 1.29 4.35
C ASP A 184 15.00 1.73 5.80
N ALA A 185 14.52 0.80 6.62
CA ALA A 185 14.28 0.96 8.04
C ALA A 185 14.69 -0.33 8.79
N TYR A 186 14.70 -0.29 10.10
CA TYR A 186 14.94 -1.46 10.95
C TYR A 186 13.70 -1.79 11.77
N ARG A 187 13.51 -3.07 12.04
CA ARG A 187 12.45 -3.58 12.90
C ARG A 187 12.94 -4.70 13.80
N ILE A 188 12.24 -4.89 14.92
CA ILE A 188 12.29 -6.06 15.79
C ILE A 188 10.88 -6.64 15.83
N LEU A 189 10.74 -7.94 15.80
CA LEU A 189 9.46 -8.65 15.82
C LEU A 189 9.37 -9.50 17.09
N ARG A 190 8.17 -9.61 17.65
CA ARG A 190 7.82 -10.60 18.68
C ARG A 190 6.71 -11.50 18.15
N VAL A 191 6.90 -12.79 18.28
CA VAL A 191 5.85 -13.78 17.99
C VAL A 191 5.02 -13.96 19.26
N ASN A 192 3.82 -13.43 19.29
CA ASN A 192 2.94 -13.56 20.46
C ASN A 192 2.42 -14.99 20.60
N ASN A 193 1.99 -15.58 19.49
CA ASN A 193 1.53 -16.96 19.44
C ASN A 193 1.83 -17.57 18.06
N ARG A 194 2.16 -18.86 18.04
CA ARG A 194 2.34 -19.64 16.81
C ARG A 194 1.35 -20.80 16.84
N ILE A 195 0.58 -20.92 15.79
CA ILE A 195 -0.37 -22.01 15.59
C ILE A 195 0.25 -22.90 14.53
N ASP A 196 0.55 -24.15 14.90
CA ASP A 196 1.09 -25.13 13.96
C ASP A 196 0.03 -25.53 12.92
N ALA A 197 0.50 -26.06 11.79
CA ALA A 197 -0.38 -26.55 10.74
C ALA A 197 -1.36 -27.59 11.31
N HIS A 198 -2.65 -27.34 11.19
CA HIS A 198 -3.71 -28.17 11.72
C HIS A 198 -4.88 -28.24 10.73
N LYS A 199 -5.75 -29.24 10.93
CA LYS A 199 -7.01 -29.28 10.18
C LYS A 199 -7.92 -28.16 10.67
N ALA A 200 -8.42 -27.36 9.72
CA ALA A 200 -9.28 -26.22 10.03
C ALA A 200 -10.41 -26.58 11.01
N ASN A 201 -10.56 -25.78 12.05
CA ASN A 201 -11.55 -25.95 13.11
C ASN A 201 -12.23 -24.62 13.45
N LEU A 202 -13.38 -24.67 14.15
CA LEU A 202 -14.14 -23.47 14.48
C LEU A 202 -13.60 -22.66 15.67
N GLU A 203 -12.65 -23.21 16.43
CA GLU A 203 -12.06 -22.50 17.58
C GLU A 203 -10.96 -21.56 17.08
N ASP A 204 -10.05 -22.08 16.24
CA ASP A 204 -8.89 -21.34 15.77
C ASP A 204 -9.15 -20.55 14.49
N ASP A 205 -10.00 -21.09 13.58
CA ASP A 205 -10.18 -20.58 12.21
C ASP A 205 -11.54 -19.96 11.95
N PHE A 206 -12.32 -19.67 13.00
CA PHE A 206 -13.70 -19.17 12.86
C PHE A 206 -13.82 -18.00 11.87
N SER A 207 -12.93 -17.02 11.92
CA SER A 207 -12.97 -15.85 11.04
C SER A 207 -12.77 -16.23 9.57
N ILE A 208 -11.82 -17.13 9.29
CA ILE A 208 -11.51 -17.61 7.93
C ILE A 208 -12.69 -18.44 7.40
N ILE A 209 -13.17 -19.40 8.21
CA ILE A 209 -14.30 -20.26 7.84
C ILE A 209 -15.56 -19.43 7.59
N LYS A 210 -15.82 -18.43 8.44
CA LYS A 210 -16.94 -17.50 8.29
C LYS A 210 -16.86 -16.72 6.98
N GLU A 211 -15.68 -16.22 6.66
CA GLU A 211 -15.49 -15.45 5.41
C GLU A 211 -15.64 -16.35 4.18
N MET A 212 -15.06 -17.55 4.19
CA MET A 212 -15.23 -18.54 3.12
C MET A 212 -16.70 -18.89 2.92
N ALA A 213 -17.44 -19.16 4.01
CA ALA A 213 -18.86 -19.48 3.95
C ALA A 213 -19.69 -18.29 3.42
N LEU A 214 -19.35 -17.06 3.82
CA LEU A 214 -20.01 -15.85 3.32
C LEU A 214 -19.75 -15.65 1.82
N ASN A 215 -18.52 -15.83 1.38
CA ASN A 215 -18.15 -15.70 -0.04
C ASN A 215 -18.83 -16.77 -0.89
N PHE A 216 -18.87 -18.01 -0.40
CA PHE A 216 -19.60 -19.09 -1.06
C PHE A 216 -21.09 -18.77 -1.21
N LYS A 217 -21.72 -18.28 -0.13
CA LYS A 217 -23.14 -17.89 -0.16
C LYS A 217 -23.37 -16.72 -1.13
N LYS A 218 -22.49 -15.70 -1.14
CA LYS A 218 -22.57 -14.59 -2.09
C LYS A 218 -22.50 -15.08 -3.54
N GLN A 219 -21.59 -16.01 -3.86
CA GLN A 219 -21.48 -16.59 -5.19
C GLN A 219 -22.75 -17.37 -5.60
N GLN A 220 -23.32 -18.15 -4.67
CA GLN A 220 -24.56 -18.88 -4.92
C GLN A 220 -25.71 -17.91 -5.21
N GLU A 221 -25.88 -16.88 -4.38
CA GLU A 221 -26.93 -15.88 -4.57
C GLU A 221 -26.74 -15.10 -5.88
N GLN A 222 -25.51 -14.71 -6.19
CA GLN A 222 -25.18 -14.04 -7.44
C GLN A 222 -25.53 -14.92 -8.66
N SER A 223 -25.13 -16.19 -8.64
CA SER A 223 -25.44 -17.15 -9.70
C SER A 223 -26.94 -17.37 -9.85
N SER A 224 -27.65 -17.51 -8.73
CA SER A 224 -29.12 -17.64 -8.71
C SER A 224 -29.80 -16.39 -9.29
N TRP A 225 -29.34 -15.20 -8.90
CA TRP A 225 -29.86 -13.93 -9.40
C TRP A 225 -29.60 -13.77 -10.90
N ILE A 226 -28.37 -14.08 -11.37
CA ILE A 226 -28.02 -14.05 -12.81
C ILE A 226 -28.96 -14.97 -13.59
N ASN A 227 -29.13 -16.22 -13.16
CA ASN A 227 -29.99 -17.17 -13.87
C ASN A 227 -31.44 -16.70 -13.94
N LYS A 228 -32.00 -16.22 -12.81
CA LYS A 228 -33.35 -15.65 -12.78
C LYS A 228 -33.51 -14.41 -13.68
N THR A 229 -32.43 -13.60 -13.78
CA THR A 229 -32.46 -12.39 -14.60
C THR A 229 -32.34 -12.72 -16.09
N ILE A 230 -31.51 -13.69 -16.46
CA ILE A 230 -31.43 -14.21 -17.84
C ILE A 230 -32.79 -14.68 -18.35
N ASP A 231 -33.56 -15.42 -17.51
CA ASP A 231 -34.85 -15.94 -17.88
C ASP A 231 -35.92 -14.87 -18.17
N ARG A 232 -35.73 -13.67 -17.57
CA ARG A 232 -36.65 -12.52 -17.68
C ARG A 232 -36.17 -11.44 -18.63
N THR A 233 -34.94 -11.55 -19.13
CA THR A 233 -34.31 -10.51 -19.95
C THR A 233 -34.22 -10.99 -21.39
N TYR A 234 -34.57 -10.10 -22.34
CA TYR A 234 -34.31 -10.35 -23.74
C TYR A 234 -32.80 -10.17 -24.02
N ILE A 235 -32.14 -11.23 -24.44
CA ILE A 235 -30.72 -11.24 -24.76
C ILE A 235 -30.53 -11.63 -26.21
N LYS A 236 -29.91 -10.75 -27.02
CA LYS A 236 -29.52 -11.03 -28.40
C LYS A 236 -28.00 -11.17 -28.46
N ILE A 237 -27.54 -12.36 -28.83
CA ILE A 237 -26.12 -12.63 -29.09
C ILE A 237 -25.87 -12.42 -30.57
N ASN A 238 -24.84 -11.65 -30.93
CA ASN A 238 -24.45 -11.44 -32.31
C ASN A 238 -23.85 -12.73 -32.88
N ASP A 239 -24.16 -13.04 -34.15
CA ASP A 239 -23.73 -14.27 -34.83
C ASP A 239 -22.19 -14.44 -34.80
N ASN A 240 -21.43 -13.34 -34.81
CA ASN A 240 -19.96 -13.36 -34.77
C ASN A 240 -19.37 -13.96 -33.49
N ILE A 241 -20.16 -14.07 -32.42
CA ILE A 241 -19.74 -14.62 -31.13
C ILE A 241 -20.62 -15.79 -30.68
N SER A 242 -21.47 -16.28 -31.56
CA SER A 242 -22.42 -17.37 -31.27
C SER A 242 -21.72 -18.67 -30.84
N ASP A 243 -20.49 -18.90 -31.29
CA ASP A 243 -19.73 -20.13 -31.08
C ASP A 243 -18.85 -20.05 -29.80
N CYS A 244 -18.87 -18.91 -29.10
CA CYS A 244 -18.16 -18.78 -27.81
C CYS A 244 -18.82 -19.64 -26.73
N ASN A 245 -17.98 -20.29 -25.91
CA ASN A 245 -18.44 -20.99 -24.71
C ASN A 245 -18.72 -19.96 -23.62
N PHE A 246 -19.99 -19.74 -23.33
CA PHE A 246 -20.43 -18.88 -22.24
C PHE A 246 -20.63 -19.69 -20.95
N ASN A 247 -20.19 -19.17 -19.81
CA ASN A 247 -20.38 -19.80 -18.50
C ASN A 247 -21.85 -19.89 -18.09
N ASN A 248 -22.70 -19.05 -18.64
CA ASN A 248 -24.15 -19.03 -18.39
C ASN A 248 -24.93 -19.35 -19.68
N LYS A 249 -26.14 -19.88 -19.54
CA LYS A 249 -27.04 -20.21 -20.64
C LYS A 249 -27.66 -18.93 -21.22
N TRP A 250 -26.86 -18.14 -21.95
CA TRP A 250 -27.33 -16.91 -22.61
C TRP A 250 -28.21 -17.18 -23.86
N LYS A 251 -28.12 -18.38 -24.43
CA LYS A 251 -28.97 -18.79 -25.57
C LYS A 251 -30.24 -19.44 -25.02
N LYS A 252 -31.41 -18.92 -25.44
CA LYS A 252 -32.70 -19.57 -25.30
C LYS A 252 -32.96 -20.41 -26.53
#